data_bd53d4118e4ec0f1857adea8c07ffe03
#
_entry.id   bd53d4118e4ec0f1857adea8c07ffe03
#
_cell.length_a   1.000
_cell.length_b   1.000
_cell.length_c   1.000
_cell.angle_alpha   90.00
_cell.angle_beta   90.00
_cell.angle_gamma   90.00
#
_symmetry.space_group_name_H-M   'P 1'
#
loop_
_entity.id
_entity.type
_entity.pdbx_description
1 polymer ?
#
loop_
_entity_poly.entity_id
_entity_poly.type
_entity_poly.pdbx_seq_one_letter_code
_entity_poly.pdbx_strand_id
1 'polypeptide(L)'
;MEQNLLKKSYGFVLLCSLLLLMVSISSCQESKLKAVVAIANKQCPMDMGEVGTITSITYDGSNVVYTLNMNESITDIAILKDNPESMKESIKIMFRNPAKDVKEMLKLVAECNAGLQMKFVGKDSGEEAVCELTPEEVKEVLKAESDPSQSERAKLEAQLKMANLQFPMQASEEILIEKIELSDESVVYICKVDEDACPVSQIETNAEEVKKGIVANLAGQGDPATQL
;
A
#
# COMPACT_ATOMS: atom_id res chain seq x y z
N MET A 1 61.68 18.13 11.21
CA MET A 1 60.42 18.61 10.58
C MET A 1 59.81 17.64 9.58
N GLU A 2 60.56 16.74 8.97
CA GLU A 2 60.08 15.78 7.95
C GLU A 2 59.23 14.64 8.50
N GLN A 3 59.44 14.17 9.73
CA GLN A 3 58.65 13.03 10.28
C GLN A 3 57.19 13.34 10.56
N ASN A 4 56.81 14.61 10.73
CA ASN A 4 55.42 15.02 10.95
C ASN A 4 54.60 15.13 9.66
N LEU A 5 55.24 15.37 8.54
CA LEU A 5 54.61 15.41 7.23
C LEU A 5 54.24 14.00 6.73
N LEU A 6 55.12 13.02 6.94
CA LEU A 6 54.86 11.62 6.60
C LEU A 6 53.69 11.03 7.38
N LYS A 7 53.56 11.29 8.69
CA LYS A 7 52.40 10.80 9.52
C LYS A 7 51.06 11.41 9.09
N LYS A 8 51.05 12.70 8.66
CA LYS A 8 49.82 13.32 8.14
C LYS A 8 49.40 12.75 6.79
N SER A 9 50.37 12.40 5.91
CA SER A 9 50.11 11.80 4.62
C SER A 9 49.52 10.39 4.75
N TYR A 10 50.04 9.55 5.66
CA TYR A 10 49.48 8.20 5.90
C TYR A 10 48.08 8.23 6.48
N GLY A 11 47.76 9.17 7.38
CA GLY A 11 46.40 9.32 7.92
C GLY A 11 45.39 9.71 6.83
N PHE A 12 45.78 10.57 5.90
CA PHE A 12 44.93 11.00 4.78
C PHE A 12 44.68 9.86 3.76
N VAL A 13 45.76 9.11 3.42
CA VAL A 13 45.61 7.94 2.53
C VAL A 13 44.76 6.84 3.16
N LEU A 14 44.89 6.59 4.48
CA LEU A 14 44.08 5.61 5.19
C LEU A 14 42.62 6.03 5.25
N LEU A 15 42.32 7.32 5.46
CA LEU A 15 40.96 7.86 5.45
C LEU A 15 40.33 7.76 4.05
N CYS A 16 41.09 8.07 2.99
CA CYS A 16 40.61 7.93 1.60
C CYS A 16 40.36 6.46 1.23
N SER A 17 41.19 5.51 1.69
CA SER A 17 40.98 4.09 1.42
C SER A 17 39.76 3.53 2.17
N LEU A 18 39.50 4.02 3.38
CA LEU A 18 38.29 3.64 4.16
C LEU A 18 37.03 4.18 3.50
N LEU A 19 37.04 5.42 2.99
CA LEU A 19 35.93 6.01 2.23
C LEU A 19 35.62 5.25 0.94
N LEU A 20 36.68 4.84 0.21
CA LEU A 20 36.54 4.04 -1.03
C LEU A 20 35.95 2.65 -0.76
N LEU A 21 36.24 2.01 0.39
CA LEU A 21 35.67 0.74 0.79
C LEU A 21 34.16 0.87 1.13
N MET A 22 33.76 1.98 1.75
CA MET A 22 32.33 2.24 2.05
C MET A 22 31.51 2.43 0.76
N VAL A 23 32.05 3.12 -0.24
CA VAL A 23 31.37 3.33 -1.54
C VAL A 23 31.22 2.03 -2.31
N SER A 24 32.20 1.12 -2.23
CA SER A 24 32.14 -0.16 -2.97
C SER A 24 31.10 -1.14 -2.38
N ILE A 25 30.81 -1.10 -1.09
CA ILE A 25 29.78 -1.93 -0.47
C ILE A 25 28.39 -1.44 -0.87
N SER A 26 28.16 -0.11 -0.86
CA SER A 26 26.89 0.49 -1.27
C SER A 26 26.57 0.22 -2.75
N SER A 27 27.56 0.29 -3.64
CA SER A 27 27.36 0.03 -5.07
C SER A 27 26.98 -1.43 -5.37
N CYS A 28 27.43 -2.38 -4.54
CA CYS A 28 27.05 -3.79 -4.70
C CYS A 28 25.59 -4.03 -4.33
N GLN A 29 25.10 -3.43 -3.24
CA GLN A 29 23.70 -3.57 -2.81
C GLN A 29 22.75 -2.85 -3.78
N GLU A 30 23.08 -1.65 -4.21
CA GLU A 30 22.30 -0.92 -5.21
C GLU A 30 22.20 -1.67 -6.55
N SER A 31 23.27 -2.31 -6.99
CA SER A 31 23.26 -3.13 -8.20
C SER A 31 22.34 -4.35 -8.04
N LYS A 32 22.31 -4.97 -6.86
CA LYS A 32 21.36 -6.05 -6.54
C LYS A 32 19.92 -5.54 -6.55
N LEU A 33 19.64 -4.39 -5.90
CA LEU A 33 18.31 -3.78 -5.89
C LEU A 33 17.84 -3.50 -7.32
N LYS A 34 18.66 -2.88 -8.16
CA LYS A 34 18.36 -2.65 -9.58
C LYS A 34 18.01 -3.94 -10.32
N ALA A 35 18.78 -5.01 -10.07
CA ALA A 35 18.54 -6.30 -10.72
C ALA A 35 17.21 -6.93 -10.26
N VAL A 36 16.90 -6.91 -8.97
CA VAL A 36 15.64 -7.43 -8.41
C VAL A 36 14.44 -6.64 -8.93
N VAL A 37 14.51 -5.31 -8.92
CA VAL A 37 13.47 -4.42 -9.46
C VAL A 37 13.26 -4.67 -10.95
N ALA A 38 14.34 -4.83 -11.73
CA ALA A 38 14.23 -5.13 -13.16
C ALA A 38 13.57 -6.50 -13.44
N ILE A 39 13.80 -7.49 -12.56
CA ILE A 39 13.12 -8.80 -12.65
C ILE A 39 11.64 -8.65 -12.32
N ALA A 40 11.29 -7.94 -11.23
CA ALA A 40 9.92 -7.69 -10.84
C ALA A 40 9.16 -6.92 -11.93
N ASN A 41 9.79 -5.90 -12.54
CA ASN A 41 9.18 -5.12 -13.62
C ASN A 41 8.87 -5.96 -14.87
N LYS A 42 9.59 -7.05 -15.13
CA LYS A 42 9.26 -7.96 -16.25
C LYS A 42 7.95 -8.72 -16.06
N GLN A 43 7.44 -8.77 -14.84
CA GLN A 43 6.13 -9.37 -14.54
C GLN A 43 4.98 -8.39 -14.76
N CYS A 44 5.28 -7.10 -14.93
CA CYS A 44 4.27 -6.10 -15.25
C CYS A 44 3.83 -6.19 -16.73
N PRO A 45 2.55 -5.90 -17.02
CA PRO A 45 1.54 -5.50 -16.07
C PRO A 45 1.02 -6.66 -15.21
N MET A 46 0.84 -6.41 -13.89
CA MET A 46 0.27 -7.38 -12.95
C MET A 46 -1.16 -6.96 -12.60
N ASP A 47 -2.09 -7.85 -12.84
CA ASP A 47 -3.51 -7.63 -12.56
C ASP A 47 -3.77 -7.65 -11.04
N MET A 48 -4.54 -6.68 -10.55
CA MET A 48 -5.03 -6.57 -9.19
C MET A 48 -6.56 -6.76 -9.12
N GLY A 49 -7.14 -7.42 -10.12
CA GLY A 49 -8.57 -7.57 -10.26
C GLY A 49 -9.25 -6.26 -10.64
N GLU A 50 -10.45 -6.05 -10.13
CA GLU A 50 -11.26 -4.86 -10.47
C GLU A 50 -10.66 -3.53 -10.01
N VAL A 51 -9.77 -3.56 -9.02
CA VAL A 51 -9.14 -2.36 -8.45
C VAL A 51 -8.20 -1.68 -9.46
N GLY A 52 -7.51 -2.47 -10.28
CA GLY A 52 -6.59 -1.91 -11.27
C GLY A 52 -5.43 -2.84 -11.65
N THR A 53 -4.31 -2.24 -12.02
CA THR A 53 -3.14 -2.97 -12.55
C THR A 53 -1.85 -2.30 -12.10
N ILE A 54 -0.86 -3.06 -11.64
CA ILE A 54 0.50 -2.56 -11.46
C ILE A 54 1.16 -2.54 -12.84
N THR A 55 1.40 -1.36 -13.38
CA THR A 55 1.91 -1.18 -14.74
C THR A 55 3.42 -1.19 -14.81
N SER A 56 4.11 -0.78 -13.74
CA SER A 56 5.57 -0.81 -13.68
C SER A 56 6.11 -0.81 -12.26
N ILE A 57 7.33 -1.36 -12.12
CA ILE A 57 8.14 -1.29 -10.91
C ILE A 57 9.52 -0.82 -11.34
N THR A 58 9.95 0.35 -10.87
CA THR A 58 11.23 0.96 -11.26
C THR A 58 12.04 1.39 -10.04
N TYR A 59 13.33 1.66 -10.24
CA TYR A 59 14.19 2.27 -9.23
C TYR A 59 14.81 3.54 -9.82
N ASP A 60 14.53 4.69 -9.21
CA ASP A 60 14.97 6.01 -9.68
C ASP A 60 16.31 6.48 -9.12
N GLY A 61 16.94 5.68 -8.26
CA GLY A 61 18.17 6.01 -7.55
C GLY A 61 17.96 6.40 -6.07
N SER A 62 16.73 6.69 -5.69
CA SER A 62 16.32 7.02 -4.31
C SER A 62 15.19 6.14 -3.83
N ASN A 63 14.23 5.81 -4.69
CA ASN A 63 13.03 5.07 -4.36
C ASN A 63 12.82 3.88 -5.30
N VAL A 64 12.26 2.81 -4.78
CA VAL A 64 11.56 1.82 -5.61
C VAL A 64 10.15 2.34 -5.85
N VAL A 65 9.81 2.58 -7.11
CA VAL A 65 8.55 3.21 -7.54
C VAL A 65 7.64 2.16 -8.16
N TYR A 66 6.47 1.97 -7.56
CA TYR A 66 5.36 1.20 -8.13
C TYR A 66 4.40 2.16 -8.83
N THR A 67 4.08 1.92 -10.08
CA THR A 67 3.03 2.65 -10.79
C THR A 67 1.81 1.75 -10.91
N LEU A 68 0.68 2.22 -10.38
CA LEU A 68 -0.59 1.52 -10.33
C LEU A 68 -1.61 2.27 -11.18
N ASN A 69 -2.20 1.59 -12.15
CA ASN A 69 -3.28 2.14 -12.96
C ASN A 69 -4.61 1.73 -12.32
N MET A 70 -5.34 2.68 -11.76
CA MET A 70 -6.49 2.46 -10.90
C MET A 70 -7.79 2.57 -11.69
N ASN A 71 -8.73 1.69 -11.37
CA ASN A 71 -10.08 1.77 -11.88
C ASN A 71 -10.87 2.84 -11.10
N GLU A 72 -11.18 3.96 -11.73
CA GLU A 72 -11.81 5.11 -11.08
C GLU A 72 -13.29 4.90 -10.78
N SER A 73 -13.91 3.82 -11.29
CA SER A 73 -15.25 3.42 -10.82
C SER A 73 -15.25 2.84 -9.41
N ILE A 74 -14.06 2.46 -8.89
CA ILE A 74 -13.89 1.85 -7.56
C ILE A 74 -13.02 2.74 -6.67
N THR A 75 -12.03 3.44 -7.23
CA THR A 75 -11.05 4.22 -6.47
C THR A 75 -10.99 5.65 -6.97
N ASP A 76 -11.48 6.60 -6.19
CA ASP A 76 -11.37 8.02 -6.49
C ASP A 76 -9.95 8.53 -6.16
N ILE A 77 -9.21 8.94 -7.19
CA ILE A 77 -7.83 9.41 -7.08
C ILE A 77 -7.77 10.75 -6.32
N ALA A 78 -8.76 11.60 -6.44
CA ALA A 78 -8.81 12.87 -5.70
C ALA A 78 -8.87 12.61 -4.20
N ILE A 79 -9.67 11.64 -3.76
CA ILE A 79 -9.76 11.25 -2.34
C ILE A 79 -8.42 10.73 -1.82
N LEU A 80 -7.71 9.91 -2.60
CA LEU A 80 -6.36 9.45 -2.21
C LEU A 80 -5.39 10.62 -2.07
N LYS A 81 -5.43 11.57 -2.99
CA LYS A 81 -4.59 12.76 -3.01
C LYS A 81 -4.84 13.67 -1.80
N ASP A 82 -6.10 13.80 -1.38
CA ASP A 82 -6.50 14.63 -0.25
C ASP A 82 -6.24 13.98 1.12
N ASN A 83 -5.94 12.66 1.14
CA ASN A 83 -5.72 11.89 2.37
C ASN A 83 -4.35 11.16 2.42
N PRO A 84 -3.22 11.86 2.21
CA PRO A 84 -1.90 11.22 2.06
C PRO A 84 -1.46 10.47 3.32
N GLU A 85 -1.76 10.96 4.52
CA GLU A 85 -1.38 10.30 5.78
C GLU A 85 -2.16 8.99 5.99
N SER A 86 -3.45 8.97 5.70
CA SER A 86 -4.27 7.74 5.78
C SER A 86 -3.80 6.69 4.79
N MET A 87 -3.44 7.11 3.58
CA MET A 87 -2.88 6.25 2.55
C MET A 87 -1.52 5.67 3.01
N LYS A 88 -0.64 6.50 3.56
CA LYS A 88 0.67 6.10 4.08
C LYS A 88 0.54 5.05 5.18
N GLU A 89 -0.32 5.29 6.17
CA GLU A 89 -0.55 4.33 7.27
C GLU A 89 -1.10 2.99 6.76
N SER A 90 -2.02 3.02 5.81
CA SER A 90 -2.56 1.81 5.19
C SER A 90 -1.48 1.01 4.46
N ILE A 91 -0.60 1.68 3.72
CA ILE A 91 0.54 1.04 3.04
C ILE A 91 1.51 0.44 4.05
N LYS A 92 1.85 1.15 5.15
CA LYS A 92 2.69 0.60 6.22
C LYS A 92 2.09 -0.67 6.81
N ILE A 93 0.79 -0.70 7.04
CA ILE A 93 0.09 -1.87 7.59
C ILE A 93 0.11 -3.04 6.60
N MET A 94 -0.11 -2.80 5.31
CA MET A 94 -0.04 -3.83 4.27
C MET A 94 1.34 -4.50 4.21
N PHE A 95 2.41 -3.76 4.47
CA PHE A 95 3.78 -4.28 4.45
C PHE A 95 4.28 -4.85 5.79
N ARG A 96 3.48 -4.85 6.86
CA ARG A 96 3.92 -5.38 8.17
C ARG A 96 4.20 -6.89 8.17
N ASN A 97 3.48 -7.69 7.38
CA ASN A 97 3.74 -9.12 7.23
C ASN A 97 3.67 -9.49 5.73
N PRO A 98 4.63 -9.05 4.94
CA PRO A 98 4.60 -9.30 3.51
C PRO A 98 4.98 -10.75 3.22
N ALA A 99 4.60 -11.25 2.03
CA ALA A 99 5.11 -12.50 1.50
C ALA A 99 6.65 -12.51 1.48
N LYS A 100 7.25 -13.69 1.51
CA LYS A 100 8.71 -13.86 1.68
C LYS A 100 9.53 -13.09 0.64
N ASP A 101 9.13 -13.14 -0.60
CA ASP A 101 9.78 -12.44 -1.72
C ASP A 101 9.69 -10.92 -1.58
N VAL A 102 8.53 -10.40 -1.18
CA VAL A 102 8.33 -8.97 -0.88
C VAL A 102 9.19 -8.55 0.32
N LYS A 103 9.27 -9.39 1.37
CA LYS A 103 10.12 -9.13 2.53
C LYS A 103 11.61 -9.03 2.15
N GLU A 104 12.08 -9.94 1.29
CA GLU A 104 13.47 -9.90 0.80
C GLU A 104 13.75 -8.65 -0.03
N MET A 105 12.80 -8.21 -0.86
CA MET A 105 12.92 -6.96 -1.60
C MET A 105 12.96 -5.75 -0.67
N LEU A 106 12.05 -5.67 0.32
CA LEU A 106 12.05 -4.57 1.31
C LEU A 106 13.35 -4.50 2.12
N LYS A 107 13.97 -5.65 2.44
CA LYS A 107 15.30 -5.68 3.06
C LYS A 107 16.36 -5.03 2.18
N LEU A 108 16.38 -5.35 0.89
CA LEU A 108 17.30 -4.72 -0.06
C LEU A 108 17.05 -3.21 -0.19
N VAL A 109 15.79 -2.78 -0.20
CA VAL A 109 15.41 -1.36 -0.18
C VAL A 109 16.00 -0.68 1.06
N ALA A 110 15.81 -1.28 2.25
CA ALA A 110 16.34 -0.76 3.51
C ALA A 110 17.87 -0.75 3.56
N GLU A 111 18.55 -1.80 3.05
CA GLU A 111 20.00 -1.91 2.97
C GLU A 111 20.62 -0.86 2.04
N CYS A 112 19.91 -0.51 0.96
CA CYS A 112 20.31 0.57 0.05
C CYS A 112 19.97 1.97 0.57
N ASN A 113 19.35 2.08 1.74
CA ASN A 113 18.80 3.32 2.26
C ASN A 113 17.89 4.03 1.26
N ALA A 114 17.09 3.23 0.54
CA ALA A 114 16.10 3.69 -0.43
C ALA A 114 14.70 3.75 0.21
N GLY A 115 13.85 4.58 -0.38
CA GLY A 115 12.43 4.66 -0.04
C GLY A 115 11.57 3.75 -0.94
N LEU A 116 10.29 3.71 -0.64
CA LEU A 116 9.26 3.05 -1.42
C LEU A 116 8.23 4.09 -1.83
N GLN A 117 7.98 4.24 -3.13
CA GLN A 117 6.97 5.16 -3.65
C GLN A 117 5.88 4.38 -4.38
N MET A 118 4.63 4.68 -4.07
CA MET A 118 3.45 4.17 -4.78
C MET A 118 2.78 5.32 -5.50
N LYS A 119 2.72 5.22 -6.82
CA LYS A 119 2.10 6.20 -7.72
C LYS A 119 0.81 5.60 -8.25
N PHE A 120 -0.31 6.13 -7.79
CA PHE A 120 -1.65 5.76 -8.23
C PHE A 120 -2.05 6.69 -9.37
N VAL A 121 -2.43 6.13 -10.49
CA VAL A 121 -2.82 6.87 -11.70
C VAL A 121 -4.23 6.46 -12.08
N GLY A 122 -5.13 7.39 -12.19
CA GLY A 122 -6.49 7.16 -12.67
C GLY A 122 -6.48 6.69 -14.12
N LYS A 123 -7.14 5.57 -14.41
CA LYS A 123 -7.17 4.97 -15.75
C LYS A 123 -7.81 5.89 -16.77
N ASP A 124 -8.86 6.62 -16.38
CA ASP A 124 -9.67 7.43 -17.26
C ASP A 124 -9.27 8.91 -17.22
N SER A 125 -9.02 9.46 -16.04
CA SER A 125 -8.63 10.86 -15.84
C SER A 125 -7.15 11.12 -16.08
N GLY A 126 -6.28 10.14 -15.80
CA GLY A 126 -4.83 10.34 -15.73
C GLY A 126 -4.37 11.15 -14.50
N GLU A 127 -5.27 11.44 -13.55
CA GLU A 127 -4.89 12.06 -12.29
C GLU A 127 -3.95 11.17 -11.49
N GLU A 128 -3.09 11.79 -10.68
CA GLU A 128 -2.06 11.09 -9.92
C GLU A 128 -2.16 11.40 -8.43
N ALA A 129 -2.09 10.36 -7.60
CA ALA A 129 -1.82 10.44 -6.18
C ALA A 129 -0.52 9.67 -5.87
N VAL A 130 0.34 10.25 -5.03
CA VAL A 130 1.64 9.65 -4.70
C VAL A 130 1.74 9.48 -3.20
N CYS A 131 2.14 8.29 -2.77
CA CYS A 131 2.48 7.99 -1.39
C CYS A 131 3.92 7.48 -1.32
N GLU A 132 4.68 7.99 -0.37
CA GLU A 132 6.09 7.65 -0.19
C GLU A 132 6.35 7.20 1.25
N LEU A 133 7.02 6.05 1.40
CA LEU A 133 7.67 5.64 2.63
C LEU A 133 9.14 6.00 2.55
N THR A 134 9.61 6.79 3.51
CA THR A 134 11.02 7.12 3.64
C THR A 134 11.86 5.87 3.95
N PRO A 135 13.18 5.89 3.77
CA PRO A 135 14.06 4.78 4.16
C PRO A 135 13.90 4.38 5.62
N GLU A 136 13.65 5.33 6.51
CA GLU A 136 13.41 5.09 7.93
C GLU A 136 12.10 4.35 8.15
N GLU A 137 11.02 4.78 7.49
CA GLU A 137 9.70 4.14 7.55
C GLU A 137 9.73 2.70 6.98
N VAL A 138 10.49 2.45 5.91
CA VAL A 138 10.71 1.08 5.40
C VAL A 138 11.41 0.20 6.45
N LYS A 139 12.42 0.73 7.13
CA LYS A 139 13.11 0.02 8.23
C LYS A 139 12.19 -0.24 9.41
N GLU A 140 11.28 0.69 9.75
CA GLU A 140 10.28 0.53 10.80
C GLU A 140 9.30 -0.59 10.47
N VAL A 141 8.77 -0.61 9.24
CA VAL A 141 7.87 -1.67 8.76
C VAL A 141 8.52 -3.04 8.85
N LEU A 142 9.80 -3.17 8.49
CA LEU A 142 10.55 -4.42 8.60
C LEU A 142 10.80 -4.88 10.04
N LYS A 143 10.90 -3.94 10.99
CA LYS A 143 11.09 -4.23 12.42
C LYS A 143 9.79 -4.59 13.15
N ALA A 144 8.65 -4.18 12.62
CA ALA A 144 7.35 -4.46 13.19
C ALA A 144 7.03 -5.96 13.04
N GLU A 145 7.65 -6.81 13.88
CA GLU A 145 7.25 -8.21 14.04
C GLU A 145 5.87 -8.21 14.72
N SER A 146 4.86 -8.59 13.98
CA SER A 146 3.49 -8.71 14.48
C SER A 146 3.08 -10.18 14.54
N ASP A 147 2.27 -10.50 15.54
CA ASP A 147 1.52 -11.74 15.59
C ASP A 147 0.73 -11.86 14.27
N PRO A 148 0.81 -13.01 13.54
CA PRO A 148 0.10 -13.19 12.26
C PRO A 148 -1.39 -12.87 12.34
N SER A 149 -2.07 -13.24 13.42
CA SER A 149 -3.50 -12.97 13.62
C SER A 149 -3.80 -11.47 13.75
N GLN A 150 -2.97 -10.74 14.49
CA GLN A 150 -3.08 -9.27 14.60
C GLN A 150 -2.72 -8.57 13.29
N SER A 151 -1.81 -9.16 12.50
CA SER A 151 -1.44 -8.62 11.21
C SER A 151 -2.58 -8.69 10.20
N GLU A 152 -3.31 -9.79 10.10
CA GLU A 152 -4.45 -9.92 9.18
C GLU A 152 -5.59 -8.98 9.58
N ARG A 153 -5.93 -8.89 10.87
CA ARG A 153 -6.90 -7.93 11.36
C ARG A 153 -6.48 -6.48 11.05
N ALA A 154 -5.22 -6.13 11.31
CA ALA A 154 -4.71 -4.79 11.03
C ALA A 154 -4.74 -4.46 9.53
N LYS A 155 -4.46 -5.45 8.66
CA LYS A 155 -4.60 -5.27 7.20
C LYS A 155 -6.04 -4.99 6.80
N LEU A 156 -6.98 -5.77 7.35
CA LEU A 156 -8.41 -5.55 7.09
C LEU A 156 -8.86 -4.17 7.59
N GLU A 157 -8.45 -3.75 8.79
CA GLU A 157 -8.72 -2.42 9.32
C GLU A 157 -8.16 -1.31 8.42
N ALA A 158 -6.95 -1.50 7.86
CA ALA A 158 -6.36 -0.55 6.92
C ALA A 158 -7.15 -0.47 5.61
N GLN A 159 -7.56 -1.62 5.06
CA GLN A 159 -8.38 -1.66 3.85
C GLN A 159 -9.73 -0.98 4.07
N LEU A 160 -10.40 -1.26 5.20
CA LEU A 160 -11.66 -0.61 5.55
C LEU A 160 -11.50 0.90 5.78
N LYS A 161 -10.39 1.33 6.38
CA LYS A 161 -10.09 2.76 6.54
C LYS A 161 -9.92 3.46 5.18
N MET A 162 -9.26 2.81 4.23
CA MET A 162 -9.15 3.32 2.87
C MET A 162 -10.50 3.34 2.15
N ALA A 163 -11.28 2.27 2.25
CA ALA A 163 -12.63 2.21 1.68
C ALA A 163 -13.53 3.32 2.27
N ASN A 164 -13.43 3.58 3.57
CA ASN A 164 -14.21 4.62 4.24
C ASN A 164 -13.90 6.06 3.76
N LEU A 165 -12.76 6.29 3.09
CA LEU A 165 -12.50 7.58 2.45
C LEU A 165 -13.44 7.88 1.28
N GLN A 166 -14.03 6.83 0.68
CA GLN A 166 -14.94 6.94 -0.48
C GLN A 166 -16.41 7.04 -0.08
N PHE A 167 -16.73 6.94 1.21
CA PHE A 167 -18.10 7.09 1.70
C PHE A 167 -18.43 8.56 2.04
N PRO A 168 -19.69 8.97 1.98
CA PRO A 168 -20.88 8.14 1.71
C PRO A 168 -21.01 7.75 0.23
N MET A 169 -21.47 6.53 -0.05
CA MET A 169 -21.66 6.00 -1.39
C MET A 169 -23.11 5.54 -1.61
N GLN A 170 -23.70 5.93 -2.74
CA GLN A 170 -25.04 5.52 -3.09
C GLN A 170 -25.03 4.07 -3.59
N ALA A 171 -25.68 3.17 -2.86
CA ALA A 171 -25.84 1.77 -3.23
C ALA A 171 -27.07 1.54 -4.13
N SER A 172 -28.15 2.30 -3.90
CA SER A 172 -29.35 2.37 -4.74
C SER A 172 -30.01 3.73 -4.58
N GLU A 173 -31.13 3.99 -5.26
CA GLU A 173 -31.90 5.26 -5.08
C GLU A 173 -32.35 5.44 -3.61
N GLU A 174 -32.61 4.35 -2.90
CA GLU A 174 -33.15 4.34 -1.54
C GLU A 174 -32.08 4.09 -0.44
N ILE A 175 -30.86 3.65 -0.80
CA ILE A 175 -29.86 3.21 0.18
C ILE A 175 -28.54 3.96 -0.03
N LEU A 176 -28.13 4.69 1.01
CA LEU A 176 -26.82 5.34 1.12
C LEU A 176 -25.97 4.58 2.13
N ILE A 177 -24.82 4.06 1.71
CA ILE A 177 -23.84 3.50 2.64
C ILE A 177 -23.02 4.66 3.21
N GLU A 178 -23.12 4.89 4.52
CA GLU A 178 -22.43 5.99 5.19
C GLU A 178 -21.00 5.62 5.58
N LYS A 179 -20.77 4.38 6.00
CA LYS A 179 -19.45 3.85 6.38
C LYS A 179 -19.47 2.34 6.57
N ILE A 180 -18.25 1.78 6.65
CA ILE A 180 -18.01 0.38 7.00
C ILE A 180 -17.20 0.34 8.29
N GLU A 181 -17.57 -0.52 9.23
CA GLU A 181 -16.84 -0.72 10.49
C GLU A 181 -16.46 -2.19 10.67
N LEU A 182 -15.32 -2.43 11.32
CA LEU A 182 -14.93 -3.76 11.74
C LEU A 182 -15.41 -3.99 13.18
N SER A 183 -16.33 -4.93 13.34
CA SER A 183 -16.69 -5.52 14.64
C SER A 183 -15.71 -6.65 14.97
N ASP A 184 -15.86 -7.30 16.14
CA ASP A 184 -14.95 -8.35 16.59
C ASP A 184 -14.81 -9.52 15.59
N GLU A 185 -15.91 -9.92 14.94
CA GLU A 185 -15.96 -11.06 14.02
C GLU A 185 -16.66 -10.76 12.68
N SER A 186 -16.97 -9.48 12.40
CA SER A 186 -17.76 -9.14 11.20
C SER A 186 -17.45 -7.73 10.68
N VAL A 187 -17.66 -7.57 9.39
CA VAL A 187 -17.68 -6.25 8.74
C VAL A 187 -19.12 -5.73 8.77
N VAL A 188 -19.32 -4.52 9.30
CA VAL A 188 -20.62 -3.90 9.49
C VAL A 188 -20.76 -2.72 8.54
N TYR A 189 -21.73 -2.77 7.63
CA TYR A 189 -22.11 -1.65 6.79
C TYR A 189 -23.14 -0.79 7.52
N ILE A 190 -22.89 0.49 7.64
CA ILE A 190 -23.81 1.46 8.21
C ILE A 190 -24.47 2.20 7.07
N CYS A 191 -25.78 1.96 6.91
CA CYS A 191 -26.55 2.47 5.80
C CYS A 191 -27.65 3.40 6.30
N LYS A 192 -27.91 4.46 5.53
CA LYS A 192 -29.11 5.29 5.65
C LYS A 192 -30.11 4.86 4.57
N VAL A 193 -31.34 4.59 4.98
CA VAL A 193 -32.40 4.10 4.09
C VAL A 193 -33.52 5.15 4.01
N ASP A 194 -34.05 5.36 2.83
CA ASP A 194 -35.28 6.13 2.65
C ASP A 194 -36.49 5.28 3.11
N GLU A 195 -37.04 5.60 4.29
CA GLU A 195 -38.12 4.85 4.91
C GLU A 195 -39.46 4.95 4.15
N ASP A 196 -39.65 5.99 3.35
CA ASP A 196 -40.85 6.14 2.51
C ASP A 196 -40.84 5.15 1.34
N ALA A 197 -39.67 4.85 0.80
CA ALA A 197 -39.47 3.91 -0.30
C ALA A 197 -39.18 2.48 0.17
N CYS A 198 -38.43 2.35 1.27
CA CYS A 198 -38.01 1.05 1.83
C CYS A 198 -38.18 1.03 3.36
N PRO A 199 -39.38 0.72 3.89
CA PRO A 199 -39.61 0.71 5.31
C PRO A 199 -38.71 -0.28 6.06
N VAL A 200 -38.01 0.18 7.12
CA VAL A 200 -37.08 -0.65 7.93
C VAL A 200 -37.76 -1.91 8.46
N SER A 201 -39.07 -1.83 8.82
CA SER A 201 -39.84 -3.00 9.24
C SER A 201 -39.96 -4.12 8.19
N GLN A 202 -39.92 -3.77 6.91
CA GLN A 202 -39.86 -4.76 5.82
C GLN A 202 -38.45 -5.38 5.68
N ILE A 203 -37.41 -4.58 5.90
CA ILE A 203 -36.04 -5.09 5.93
C ILE A 203 -35.86 -6.10 7.06
N GLU A 204 -36.36 -5.80 8.27
CA GLU A 204 -36.31 -6.70 9.42
C GLU A 204 -37.10 -7.99 9.16
N THR A 205 -38.29 -7.89 8.56
CA THR A 205 -39.12 -9.06 8.23
C THR A 205 -38.46 -9.96 7.18
N ASN A 206 -37.73 -9.39 6.23
CA ASN A 206 -37.11 -10.09 5.12
C ASN A 206 -35.57 -10.11 5.23
N ALA A 207 -35.01 -10.02 6.44
CA ALA A 207 -33.59 -9.85 6.69
C ALA A 207 -32.73 -10.87 5.97
N GLU A 208 -33.14 -12.15 5.88
CA GLU A 208 -32.35 -13.18 5.18
C GLU A 208 -32.37 -13.00 3.65
N GLU A 209 -33.45 -12.49 3.05
CA GLU A 209 -33.51 -12.21 1.62
C GLU A 209 -32.68 -10.95 1.27
N VAL A 210 -32.82 -9.92 2.10
CA VAL A 210 -32.03 -8.69 1.98
C VAL A 210 -30.53 -9.00 2.09
N LYS A 211 -30.12 -9.79 3.08
CA LYS A 211 -28.76 -10.26 3.26
C LYS A 211 -28.24 -11.01 2.03
N LYS A 212 -29.01 -11.95 1.49
CA LYS A 212 -28.65 -12.69 0.26
C LYS A 212 -28.49 -11.75 -0.94
N GLY A 213 -29.38 -10.76 -1.08
CA GLY A 213 -29.31 -9.76 -2.14
C GLY A 213 -28.05 -8.89 -2.04
N ILE A 214 -27.72 -8.43 -0.83
CA ILE A 214 -26.50 -7.63 -0.57
C ILE A 214 -25.25 -8.47 -0.89
N VAL A 215 -25.16 -9.69 -0.35
CA VAL A 215 -24.01 -10.59 -0.61
C VAL A 215 -23.85 -10.89 -2.10
N ALA A 216 -24.95 -11.11 -2.82
CA ALA A 216 -24.89 -11.36 -4.27
C ALA A 216 -24.41 -10.13 -5.06
N ASN A 217 -24.85 -8.93 -4.67
CA ASN A 217 -24.39 -7.69 -5.31
C ASN A 217 -22.91 -7.40 -5.00
N LEU A 218 -22.49 -7.57 -3.76
CA LEU A 218 -21.08 -7.37 -3.36
C LEU A 218 -20.16 -8.40 -4.04
N ALA A 219 -20.57 -9.67 -4.11
CA ALA A 219 -19.82 -10.71 -4.83
C ALA A 219 -19.71 -10.44 -6.33
N GLY A 220 -20.74 -9.80 -6.92
CA GLY A 220 -20.73 -9.37 -8.34
C GLY A 220 -19.88 -8.15 -8.62
N GLN A 221 -19.55 -7.35 -7.60
CA GLN A 221 -18.75 -6.13 -7.71
C GLN A 221 -17.28 -6.29 -7.23
N GLY A 222 -16.88 -7.52 -6.89
CA GLY A 222 -15.49 -7.79 -6.46
C GLY A 222 -15.12 -7.21 -5.09
N ASP A 223 -16.10 -7.02 -4.21
CA ASP A 223 -15.88 -6.47 -2.86
C ASP A 223 -14.82 -7.28 -2.10
N PRO A 224 -13.73 -6.64 -1.62
CA PRO A 224 -12.69 -7.27 -0.83
C PRO A 224 -13.23 -7.99 0.42
N ALA A 225 -14.35 -7.54 1.00
CA ALA A 225 -14.96 -8.16 2.17
C ALA A 225 -15.63 -9.51 1.88
N THR A 226 -15.90 -9.86 0.61
CA THR A 226 -16.50 -11.15 0.22
C THR A 226 -15.46 -12.19 -0.20
N GLN A 227 -14.17 -11.84 -0.24
CA GLN A 227 -13.07 -12.76 -0.55
C GLN A 227 -12.39 -13.36 0.69
N LEU A 228 -12.92 -13.08 1.87
CA LEU A 228 -12.53 -13.66 3.16
C LEU A 228 -13.46 -14.81 3.53
#